data_ccf25b0af97d4b85524e171e9e11adea
#
_entry.id   ccf25b0af97d4b85524e171e9e11adea
#
_cell.length_a   1.000
_cell.length_b   1.000
_cell.length_c   1.000
_cell.angle_alpha   90.00
_cell.angle_beta   90.00
_cell.angle_gamma   90.00
#
_symmetry.space_group_name_H-M   'P 1'
#
loop_
_entity.id
_entity.type
_entity.pdbx_description
1 polymer ?
#
loop_
_entity_poly.entity_id
_entity_poly.type
_entity_poly.pdbx_seq_one_letter_code
_entity_poly.pdbx_strand_id
1 'polypeptide(L)'
;MQKVTLGILAHVDSGKTTLSEGLLYASGALRKLGRVDHGDAFLDTDALERERGITIFSKQAMLFAGDKEFTLLDTPGHVDFSAEMERTLSVLDYAVLVISGTDGVQSHTETLWRLLRRYHIPTFVFINKMDLPGPGKEALLSQLSHRLADGFVDFGAEQAERDEALALCDERLMEKMLDAGSLTAEDIIPAIARRHVFPCWFGVALQRENAG
;
A
#
# COMPACT_ATOMS: atom_id res chain seq x y z
N MET A 1 -18.28 0.16 -16.10
CA MET A 1 -17.14 -0.33 -15.31
C MET A 1 -16.36 0.88 -14.81
N GLN A 2 -16.19 1.03 -13.51
CA GLN A 2 -15.45 2.15 -12.92
C GLN A 2 -13.96 1.90 -13.08
N LYS A 3 -13.24 2.90 -13.60
CA LYS A 3 -11.77 2.85 -13.75
C LYS A 3 -11.12 3.51 -12.55
N VAL A 4 -10.11 2.87 -11.99
CA VAL A 4 -9.36 3.33 -10.82
C VAL A 4 -7.88 3.20 -11.10
N THR A 5 -7.12 4.27 -10.88
CA THR A 5 -5.66 4.28 -11.00
C THR A 5 -5.03 4.11 -9.63
N LEU A 6 -4.31 3.02 -9.43
CA LEU A 6 -3.67 2.64 -8.17
C LEU A 6 -2.15 2.68 -8.31
N GLY A 7 -1.47 3.53 -7.55
CA GLY A 7 -0.01 3.58 -7.49
C GLY A 7 0.56 2.70 -6.39
N ILE A 8 1.62 1.96 -6.68
CA ILE A 8 2.39 1.26 -5.64
C ILE A 8 3.71 1.99 -5.44
N LEU A 9 3.93 2.45 -4.22
CA LEU A 9 5.11 3.21 -3.81
C LEU A 9 5.83 2.48 -2.68
N ALA A 10 7.16 2.52 -2.69
CA ALA A 10 7.95 1.86 -1.66
C ALA A 10 9.36 2.44 -1.57
N HIS A 11 9.99 2.28 -0.41
CA HIS A 11 11.44 2.34 -0.34
C HIS A 11 12.06 1.12 -1.07
N VAL A 12 13.30 1.27 -1.53
CA VAL A 12 14.05 0.17 -2.16
C VAL A 12 14.02 -1.07 -1.24
N ASP A 13 13.94 -2.25 -1.83
CA ASP A 13 13.90 -3.55 -1.14
C ASP A 13 12.70 -3.79 -0.21
N SER A 14 11.69 -2.92 -0.15
CA SER A 14 10.47 -3.17 0.64
C SER A 14 9.56 -4.26 0.05
N GLY A 15 9.83 -4.73 -1.17
CA GLY A 15 9.06 -5.78 -1.85
C GLY A 15 7.92 -5.25 -2.72
N LYS A 16 8.08 -4.03 -3.26
CA LYS A 16 7.11 -3.39 -4.17
C LYS A 16 6.75 -4.27 -5.35
N THR A 17 7.74 -4.69 -6.14
CA THR A 17 7.53 -5.53 -7.33
C THR A 17 6.90 -6.87 -6.96
N THR A 18 7.30 -7.48 -5.85
CA THR A 18 6.72 -8.74 -5.36
C THR A 18 5.23 -8.59 -5.03
N LEU A 19 4.85 -7.49 -4.37
CA LEU A 19 3.44 -7.21 -4.08
C LEU A 19 2.64 -6.96 -5.35
N SER A 20 3.20 -6.18 -6.29
CA SER A 20 2.58 -5.89 -7.60
C SER A 20 2.30 -7.19 -8.38
N GLU A 21 3.30 -8.07 -8.48
CA GLU A 21 3.18 -9.40 -9.09
C GLU A 21 2.11 -10.26 -8.40
N GLY A 22 2.10 -10.24 -7.06
CA GLY A 22 1.10 -10.95 -6.25
C GLY A 22 -0.33 -10.48 -6.54
N LEU A 23 -0.56 -9.19 -6.64
CA LEU A 23 -1.86 -8.60 -6.98
C LEU A 23 -2.30 -8.97 -8.40
N LEU A 24 -1.41 -8.88 -9.39
CA LEU A 24 -1.68 -9.25 -10.77
C LEU A 24 -2.00 -10.74 -10.91
N TYR A 25 -1.32 -11.57 -10.16
CA TYR A 25 -1.60 -13.01 -10.17
C TYR A 25 -2.92 -13.31 -9.45
N ALA A 26 -3.21 -12.70 -8.30
CA ALA A 26 -4.45 -12.91 -7.55
C ALA A 26 -5.68 -12.47 -8.33
N SER A 27 -5.56 -11.40 -9.13
CA SER A 27 -6.62 -10.91 -10.04
C SER A 27 -6.80 -11.77 -11.30
N GLY A 28 -5.93 -12.79 -11.53
CA GLY A 28 -5.94 -13.60 -12.75
C GLY A 28 -5.34 -12.91 -13.98
N ALA A 29 -4.80 -11.69 -13.85
CA ALA A 29 -4.13 -10.98 -14.93
C ALA A 29 -2.82 -11.68 -15.35
N LEU A 30 -2.17 -12.37 -14.41
CA LEU A 30 -1.02 -13.23 -14.68
C LEU A 30 -1.37 -14.70 -14.46
N ARG A 31 -0.92 -15.56 -15.38
CA ARG A 31 -1.08 -17.02 -15.27
C ARG A 31 -0.02 -17.70 -14.41
N LYS A 32 1.13 -17.05 -14.24
CA LYS A 32 2.28 -17.54 -13.45
C LYS A 32 2.85 -16.37 -12.67
N LEU A 33 3.15 -16.61 -11.39
CA LEU A 33 3.82 -15.63 -10.55
C LEU A 33 5.29 -15.57 -10.95
N GLY A 34 5.77 -14.40 -11.39
CA GLY A 34 7.18 -14.10 -11.58
C GLY A 34 7.86 -13.81 -10.23
N ARG A 35 9.16 -14.09 -10.14
CA ARG A 35 9.98 -13.76 -8.96
C ARG A 35 11.13 -12.86 -9.35
N VAL A 36 11.29 -11.76 -8.58
CA VAL A 36 12.39 -10.82 -8.77
C VAL A 36 13.74 -11.53 -8.66
N ASP A 37 13.87 -12.43 -7.67
CA ASP A 37 15.10 -13.22 -7.43
C ASP A 37 15.50 -14.12 -8.61
N HIS A 38 14.52 -14.52 -9.44
CA HIS A 38 14.75 -15.36 -10.62
C HIS A 38 14.82 -14.56 -11.92
N GLY A 39 14.58 -13.22 -11.87
CA GLY A 39 14.61 -12.34 -13.02
C GLY A 39 13.50 -12.58 -14.05
N ASP A 40 12.40 -13.24 -13.65
CA ASP A 40 11.24 -13.57 -14.48
C ASP A 40 9.97 -12.79 -14.10
N ALA A 41 10.09 -11.74 -13.27
CA ALA A 41 8.98 -10.86 -12.90
C ALA A 41 8.46 -10.11 -14.14
N PHE A 42 7.14 -10.09 -14.32
CA PHE A 42 6.48 -9.46 -15.47
C PHE A 42 6.74 -7.94 -15.55
N LEU A 43 6.83 -7.29 -14.40
CA LEU A 43 7.09 -5.86 -14.31
C LEU A 43 8.59 -5.48 -14.43
N ASP A 44 9.54 -6.42 -14.28
CA ASP A 44 10.97 -6.18 -14.38
C ASP A 44 11.50 -6.57 -15.78
N THR A 45 11.10 -5.84 -16.82
CA THR A 45 11.48 -6.14 -18.20
C THR A 45 12.78 -5.48 -18.66
N ASP A 46 13.22 -4.42 -17.99
CA ASP A 46 14.44 -3.69 -18.35
C ASP A 46 15.71 -4.35 -17.77
N ALA A 47 16.75 -4.49 -18.59
CA ALA A 47 18.01 -5.13 -18.17
C ALA A 47 18.73 -4.35 -17.05
N LEU A 48 18.68 -3.00 -17.11
CA LEU A 48 19.29 -2.13 -16.09
C LEU A 48 18.54 -2.19 -14.77
N GLU A 49 17.20 -2.31 -14.81
CA GLU A 49 16.38 -2.47 -13.61
C GLU A 49 16.67 -3.81 -12.93
N ARG A 50 16.80 -4.89 -13.71
CA ARG A 50 17.13 -6.22 -13.20
C ARG A 50 18.54 -6.27 -12.57
N GLU A 51 19.53 -5.65 -13.22
CA GLU A 51 20.91 -5.62 -12.72
C GLU A 51 21.04 -4.85 -11.40
N ARG A 52 20.22 -3.79 -11.21
CA ARG A 52 20.28 -2.91 -10.05
C ARG A 52 19.22 -3.23 -8.98
N GLY A 53 18.25 -4.11 -9.28
CA GLY A 53 17.14 -4.44 -8.39
C GLY A 53 16.20 -3.27 -8.08
N ILE A 54 16.11 -2.27 -8.99
CA ILE A 54 15.30 -1.05 -8.81
C ILE A 54 14.41 -0.79 -10.01
N THR A 55 13.25 -0.20 -9.79
CA THR A 55 12.36 0.30 -10.85
C THR A 55 12.79 1.70 -11.26
N ILE A 56 13.07 1.92 -12.54
CA ILE A 56 13.52 3.20 -13.10
C ILE A 56 12.35 3.92 -13.80
N PHE A 57 11.53 3.18 -14.54
CA PHE A 57 10.40 3.73 -15.26
C PHE A 57 9.08 3.25 -14.66
N SER A 58 8.08 4.14 -14.64
CA SER A 58 6.73 3.75 -14.23
C SER A 58 6.15 2.74 -15.20
N LYS A 59 5.76 1.58 -14.70
CA LYS A 59 5.13 0.51 -15.48
C LYS A 59 3.67 0.42 -15.12
N GLN A 60 2.85 0.06 -16.11
CA GLN A 60 1.43 -0.11 -15.88
C GLN A 60 0.98 -1.52 -16.20
N ALA A 61 0.06 -2.02 -15.39
CA ALA A 61 -0.64 -3.26 -15.63
C ALA A 61 -2.13 -3.08 -15.31
N MET A 62 -2.97 -3.85 -15.97
CA MET A 62 -4.40 -3.81 -15.73
C MET A 62 -4.83 -5.04 -14.95
N LEU A 63 -5.66 -4.85 -13.95
CA LEU A 63 -6.29 -5.91 -13.20
C LEU A 63 -7.79 -5.62 -13.00
N PHE A 64 -8.56 -6.67 -12.79
CA PHE A 64 -10.00 -6.60 -12.60
C PHE A 64 -10.37 -7.18 -11.26
N ALA A 65 -11.18 -6.47 -10.48
CA ALA A 65 -11.73 -6.96 -9.23
C ALA A 65 -13.19 -6.52 -9.10
N GLY A 66 -14.09 -7.48 -9.03
CA GLY A 66 -15.53 -7.23 -9.08
C GLY A 66 -15.93 -6.52 -10.38
N ASP A 67 -16.62 -5.38 -10.25
CA ASP A 67 -17.09 -4.53 -11.35
C ASP A 67 -16.12 -3.39 -11.72
N LYS A 68 -14.90 -3.40 -11.13
CA LYS A 68 -13.91 -2.33 -11.30
C LYS A 68 -12.71 -2.79 -12.13
N GLU A 69 -12.22 -1.84 -12.95
CA GLU A 69 -10.97 -1.95 -13.70
C GLU A 69 -9.92 -1.11 -13.00
N PHE A 70 -8.83 -1.74 -12.54
CA PHE A 70 -7.70 -1.06 -11.93
C PHE A 70 -6.55 -0.97 -12.89
N THR A 71 -6.03 0.24 -13.07
CA THR A 71 -4.72 0.46 -13.69
C THR A 71 -3.69 0.55 -12.57
N LEU A 72 -2.86 -0.49 -12.44
CA LEU A 72 -1.77 -0.53 -11.48
C LEU A 72 -0.57 0.21 -12.08
N LEU A 73 -0.06 1.21 -11.37
CA LEU A 73 1.16 1.92 -11.71
C LEU A 73 2.27 1.55 -10.72
N ASP A 74 3.26 0.82 -11.23
CA ASP A 74 4.49 0.53 -10.46
C ASP A 74 5.43 1.72 -10.61
N THR A 75 5.66 2.45 -9.51
CA THR A 75 6.41 3.71 -9.54
C THR A 75 7.90 3.50 -9.23
N PRO A 76 8.81 4.32 -9.80
CA PRO A 76 10.21 4.30 -9.40
C PRO A 76 10.37 4.49 -7.89
N GLY A 77 11.16 3.61 -7.26
CA GLY A 77 11.43 3.65 -5.82
C GLY A 77 12.62 4.52 -5.42
N HIS A 78 13.30 5.21 -6.36
CA HIS A 78 14.52 5.96 -6.10
C HIS A 78 14.27 7.48 -6.14
N VAL A 79 14.91 8.23 -5.24
CA VAL A 79 14.77 9.70 -5.14
C VAL A 79 15.25 10.45 -6.39
N ASP A 80 16.15 9.85 -7.17
CA ASP A 80 16.70 10.45 -8.40
C ASP A 80 15.67 10.59 -9.54
N PHE A 81 14.51 9.92 -9.42
CA PHE A 81 13.43 9.93 -10.42
C PHE A 81 12.22 10.78 -10.01
N SER A 82 12.47 11.86 -9.26
CA SER A 82 11.41 12.72 -8.67
C SER A 82 10.42 13.29 -9.68
N ALA A 83 10.88 13.68 -10.88
CA ALA A 83 9.99 14.23 -11.92
C ALA A 83 9.01 13.21 -12.49
N GLU A 84 9.43 11.96 -12.65
CA GLU A 84 8.56 10.87 -13.09
C GLU A 84 7.60 10.43 -11.98
N MET A 85 8.07 10.41 -10.75
CA MET A 85 7.25 10.17 -9.57
C MET A 85 6.11 11.21 -9.49
N GLU A 86 6.41 12.51 -9.61
CA GLU A 86 5.39 13.56 -9.52
C GLU A 86 4.35 13.46 -10.66
N ARG A 87 4.78 13.11 -11.88
CA ARG A 87 3.86 12.87 -13.00
C ARG A 87 2.93 11.70 -12.71
N THR A 88 3.47 10.61 -12.18
CA THR A 88 2.68 9.44 -11.81
C THR A 88 1.69 9.79 -10.69
N LEU A 89 2.12 10.49 -9.64
CA LEU A 89 1.25 10.89 -8.53
C LEU A 89 0.06 11.74 -9.00
N SER A 90 0.22 12.59 -10.02
CA SER A 90 -0.85 13.47 -10.50
C SER A 90 -2.04 12.74 -11.14
N VAL A 91 -1.90 11.46 -11.48
CA VAL A 91 -2.95 10.65 -12.12
C VAL A 91 -3.49 9.54 -11.23
N LEU A 92 -3.02 9.43 -9.98
CA LEU A 92 -3.47 8.41 -9.04
C LEU A 92 -4.80 8.77 -8.38
N ASP A 93 -5.71 7.82 -8.34
CA ASP A 93 -6.90 7.88 -7.48
C ASP A 93 -6.58 7.42 -6.06
N TYR A 94 -5.71 6.40 -5.93
CA TYR A 94 -5.28 5.80 -4.67
C TYR A 94 -3.82 5.38 -4.72
N ALA A 95 -3.20 5.22 -3.55
CA ALA A 95 -1.85 4.70 -3.43
C ALA A 95 -1.77 3.56 -2.41
N VAL A 96 -0.89 2.59 -2.68
CA VAL A 96 -0.43 1.61 -1.69
C VAL A 96 1.03 1.93 -1.36
N LEU A 97 1.30 2.28 -0.12
CA LEU A 97 2.65 2.50 0.38
C LEU A 97 3.14 1.19 1.02
N VAL A 98 4.16 0.58 0.41
CA VAL A 98 4.76 -0.66 0.91
C VAL A 98 5.93 -0.34 1.81
N ILE A 99 5.92 -0.88 3.01
CA ILE A 99 6.97 -0.69 4.03
C ILE A 99 7.50 -2.07 4.44
N SER A 100 8.82 -2.18 4.59
CA SER A 100 9.44 -3.39 5.13
C SER A 100 9.22 -3.47 6.64
N GLY A 101 8.65 -4.57 7.12
CA GLY A 101 8.44 -4.82 8.56
C GLY A 101 9.76 -4.98 9.34
N THR A 102 10.87 -5.34 8.65
CA THR A 102 12.20 -5.42 9.27
C THR A 102 12.83 -4.05 9.48
N ASP A 103 12.62 -3.12 8.53
CA ASP A 103 13.30 -1.82 8.50
C ASP A 103 12.44 -0.68 9.06
N GLY A 104 11.11 -0.88 9.06
CA GLY A 104 10.14 0.13 9.47
C GLY A 104 10.15 1.36 8.54
N VAL A 105 9.80 2.51 9.11
CA VAL A 105 9.73 3.78 8.36
C VAL A 105 11.13 4.31 8.08
N GLN A 106 11.52 4.39 6.81
CA GLN A 106 12.78 4.94 6.34
C GLN A 106 12.63 6.40 5.89
N SER A 107 13.76 7.13 5.76
CA SER A 107 13.73 8.55 5.31
C SER A 107 13.08 8.73 3.94
N HIS A 108 13.25 7.75 3.05
CA HIS A 108 12.59 7.78 1.75
C HIS A 108 11.06 7.55 1.87
N THR A 109 10.63 6.70 2.80
CA THR A 109 9.20 6.51 3.13
C THR A 109 8.56 7.84 3.56
N GLU A 110 9.25 8.63 4.38
CA GLU A 110 8.78 9.98 4.78
C GLU A 110 8.69 10.93 3.58
N THR A 111 9.62 10.83 2.64
CA THR A 111 9.59 11.65 1.42
C THR A 111 8.39 11.27 0.54
N LEU A 112 8.14 9.98 0.31
CA LEU A 112 6.96 9.50 -0.39
C LEU A 112 5.67 9.93 0.30
N TRP A 113 5.62 9.82 1.64
CA TRP A 113 4.47 10.25 2.44
C TRP A 113 4.17 11.74 2.27
N ARG A 114 5.19 12.59 2.29
CA ARG A 114 5.03 14.05 2.06
C ARG A 114 4.46 14.34 0.67
N LEU A 115 4.89 13.60 -0.35
CA LEU A 115 4.35 13.72 -1.71
C LEU A 115 2.89 13.26 -1.76
N LEU A 116 2.54 12.09 -1.20
CA LEU A 116 1.17 11.60 -1.12
C LEU A 116 0.24 12.57 -0.38
N ARG A 117 0.73 13.21 0.67
CA ARG A 117 0.02 14.25 1.39
C ARG A 117 -0.18 15.52 0.55
N ARG A 118 0.86 15.96 -0.17
CA ARG A 118 0.82 17.16 -1.04
C ARG A 118 -0.21 17.00 -2.17
N TYR A 119 -0.31 15.82 -2.73
CA TYR A 119 -1.26 15.50 -3.81
C TYR A 119 -2.62 15.01 -3.29
N HIS A 120 -2.84 15.00 -1.97
CA HIS A 120 -4.08 14.55 -1.32
C HIS A 120 -4.53 13.14 -1.71
N ILE A 121 -3.60 12.23 -2.01
CA ILE A 121 -3.91 10.88 -2.47
C ILE A 121 -4.30 10.01 -1.27
N PRO A 122 -5.52 9.43 -1.25
CA PRO A 122 -5.90 8.43 -0.26
C PRO A 122 -4.92 7.25 -0.30
N THR A 123 -4.41 6.86 0.87
CA THR A 123 -3.27 5.96 0.95
C THR A 123 -3.58 4.76 1.83
N PHE A 124 -3.33 3.59 1.30
CA PHE A 124 -3.32 2.31 2.00
C PHE A 124 -1.87 1.93 2.32
N VAL A 125 -1.64 1.20 3.40
CA VAL A 125 -0.29 0.77 3.79
C VAL A 125 -0.22 -0.75 3.84
N PHE A 126 0.80 -1.30 3.23
CA PHE A 126 1.12 -2.72 3.34
C PHE A 126 2.48 -2.90 4.00
N ILE A 127 2.48 -3.48 5.19
CA ILE A 127 3.70 -3.81 5.93
C ILE A 127 4.11 -5.23 5.52
N ASN A 128 5.15 -5.31 4.72
CA ASN A 128 5.65 -6.54 4.11
C ASN A 128 6.76 -7.19 4.95
N LYS A 129 7.12 -8.43 4.64
CA LYS A 129 8.21 -9.20 5.27
C LYS A 129 7.97 -9.46 6.77
N MET A 130 6.73 -9.67 7.18
CA MET A 130 6.38 -9.96 8.56
C MET A 130 6.81 -11.35 9.06
N ASP A 131 7.33 -12.19 8.17
CA ASP A 131 7.96 -13.48 8.44
C ASP A 131 9.42 -13.37 8.90
N LEU A 132 10.03 -12.21 8.72
CA LEU A 132 11.43 -11.96 9.11
C LEU A 132 11.50 -11.31 10.51
N PRO A 133 12.62 -11.51 11.24
CA PRO A 133 12.82 -10.86 12.52
C PRO A 133 12.79 -9.32 12.39
N GLY A 134 12.01 -8.67 13.25
CA GLY A 134 11.86 -7.20 13.23
C GLY A 134 10.94 -6.70 14.34
N PRO A 135 10.60 -5.42 14.32
CA PRO A 135 9.61 -4.84 15.23
C PRO A 135 8.25 -5.52 15.06
N GLY A 136 7.54 -5.71 16.17
CA GLY A 136 6.16 -6.21 16.13
C GLY A 136 5.18 -5.18 15.54
N LYS A 137 3.93 -5.60 15.26
CA LYS A 137 2.86 -4.77 14.69
C LYS A 137 2.65 -3.46 15.46
N GLU A 138 2.55 -3.52 16.77
CA GLU A 138 2.34 -2.35 17.64
C GLU A 138 3.47 -1.32 17.52
N ALA A 139 4.73 -1.80 17.51
CA ALA A 139 5.89 -0.93 17.36
C ALA A 139 5.93 -0.27 15.97
N LEU A 140 5.51 -0.99 14.92
CA LEU A 140 5.42 -0.47 13.57
C LEU A 140 4.29 0.56 13.43
N LEU A 141 3.11 0.31 14.00
CA LEU A 141 2.00 1.28 14.05
C LEU A 141 2.42 2.55 14.80
N SER A 142 3.11 2.40 15.92
CA SER A 142 3.66 3.53 16.67
C SER A 142 4.67 4.34 15.85
N GLN A 143 5.56 3.68 15.10
CA GLN A 143 6.48 4.37 14.19
C GLN A 143 5.74 5.14 13.08
N LEU A 144 4.70 4.54 12.48
CA LEU A 144 3.89 5.19 11.47
C LEU A 144 3.25 6.47 12.03
N SER A 145 2.63 6.38 13.22
CA SER A 145 1.99 7.53 13.86
C SER A 145 3.00 8.64 14.20
N HIS A 146 4.16 8.28 14.76
CA HIS A 146 5.16 9.28 15.13
C HIS A 146 5.88 9.94 13.94
N ARG A 147 6.11 9.20 12.87
CA ARG A 147 6.96 9.68 11.76
C ARG A 147 6.18 10.19 10.56
N LEU A 148 4.96 9.72 10.36
CA LEU A 148 4.19 10.05 9.16
C LEU A 148 2.94 10.89 9.50
N ALA A 149 1.98 10.34 10.23
CA ALA A 149 0.74 11.00 10.66
C ALA A 149 -0.02 10.10 11.64
N ASP A 150 -1.02 10.65 12.33
CA ASP A 150 -2.02 9.84 13.04
C ASP A 150 -2.98 9.16 12.06
N GLY A 151 -3.77 8.20 12.55
CA GLY A 151 -4.85 7.56 11.78
C GLY A 151 -4.48 6.26 11.07
N PHE A 152 -3.33 5.66 11.38
CA PHE A 152 -2.99 4.31 10.89
C PHE A 152 -3.70 3.23 11.73
N VAL A 153 -4.49 2.38 11.06
CA VAL A 153 -5.30 1.34 11.70
C VAL A 153 -5.03 -0.02 11.04
N ASP A 154 -4.84 -1.08 11.86
CA ASP A 154 -4.70 -2.46 11.36
C ASP A 154 -6.06 -3.00 10.90
N PHE A 155 -6.24 -3.15 9.60
CA PHE A 155 -7.44 -3.71 8.98
C PHE A 155 -7.47 -5.24 8.99
N GLY A 156 -6.39 -5.88 9.40
CA GLY A 156 -6.33 -7.31 9.69
C GLY A 156 -6.71 -7.68 11.12
N ALA A 157 -6.96 -6.70 12.00
CA ALA A 157 -7.44 -6.92 13.36
C ALA A 157 -8.92 -7.36 13.39
N GLU A 158 -9.34 -7.91 14.52
CA GLU A 158 -10.75 -8.22 14.78
C GLU A 158 -11.62 -6.97 14.66
N GLN A 159 -12.88 -7.16 14.20
CA GLN A 159 -13.76 -6.04 13.87
C GLN A 159 -13.93 -5.05 15.03
N ALA A 160 -14.15 -5.53 16.24
CA ALA A 160 -14.36 -4.67 17.41
C ALA A 160 -13.13 -3.79 17.70
N GLU A 161 -11.93 -4.38 17.71
CA GLU A 161 -10.66 -3.67 17.91
C GLU A 161 -10.41 -2.62 16.81
N ARG A 162 -10.67 -3.02 15.56
CA ARG A 162 -10.55 -2.12 14.40
C ARG A 162 -11.54 -0.95 14.47
N ASP A 163 -12.80 -1.21 14.81
CA ASP A 163 -13.84 -0.18 14.87
C ASP A 163 -13.55 0.82 16.00
N GLU A 164 -13.04 0.37 17.15
CA GLU A 164 -12.57 1.24 18.24
C GLU A 164 -11.39 2.13 17.77
N ALA A 165 -10.40 1.55 17.11
CA ALA A 165 -9.27 2.31 16.57
C ALA A 165 -9.70 3.34 15.53
N LEU A 166 -10.64 2.98 14.63
CA LEU A 166 -11.21 3.87 13.63
C LEU A 166 -11.97 5.05 14.25
N ALA A 167 -12.74 4.81 15.30
CA ALA A 167 -13.49 5.83 16.01
C ALA A 167 -12.57 6.92 16.59
N LEU A 168 -11.34 6.57 17.01
CA LEU A 168 -10.37 7.53 17.50
C LEU A 168 -9.74 8.41 16.41
N CYS A 169 -9.90 8.05 15.13
CA CYS A 169 -9.26 8.77 14.03
C CYS A 169 -10.13 9.92 13.45
N ASP A 170 -11.45 9.88 13.64
CA ASP A 170 -12.37 10.84 13.02
C ASP A 170 -13.62 11.01 13.91
N GLU A 171 -14.00 12.26 14.20
CA GLU A 171 -15.16 12.58 15.07
C GLU A 171 -16.47 11.96 14.56
N ARG A 172 -16.68 11.90 13.24
CA ARG A 172 -17.87 11.28 12.66
C ARG A 172 -17.91 9.78 12.85
N LEU A 173 -16.73 9.13 12.80
CA LEU A 173 -16.64 7.69 13.09
C LEU A 173 -16.90 7.43 14.58
N MET A 174 -16.44 8.32 15.47
CA MET A 174 -16.74 8.24 16.89
C MET A 174 -18.25 8.36 17.15
N GLU A 175 -18.91 9.36 16.57
CA GLU A 175 -20.37 9.54 16.68
C GLU A 175 -21.12 8.28 16.19
N LYS A 176 -20.74 7.76 15.03
CA LYS A 176 -21.33 6.53 14.47
C LYS A 176 -21.13 5.32 15.36
N MET A 177 -19.94 5.15 15.92
CA MET A 177 -19.62 4.05 16.83
C MET A 177 -20.46 4.13 18.11
N LEU A 178 -20.66 5.33 18.65
CA LEU A 178 -21.52 5.54 19.84
C LEU A 178 -23.00 5.27 19.56
N ASP A 179 -23.48 5.62 18.36
CA ASP A 179 -24.88 5.45 17.98
C ASP A 179 -25.23 4.01 17.59
N ALA A 180 -24.38 3.36 16.81
CA ALA A 180 -24.66 2.07 16.18
C ALA A 180 -23.89 0.89 16.78
N GLY A 181 -22.83 1.14 17.57
CA GLY A 181 -21.98 0.12 18.17
C GLY A 181 -21.03 -0.59 17.21
N SER A 182 -21.05 -0.25 15.92
CA SER A 182 -20.15 -0.78 14.90
C SER A 182 -20.07 0.16 13.70
N LEU A 183 -19.01 0.04 12.90
CA LEU A 183 -18.77 0.84 11.70
C LEU A 183 -18.98 0.02 10.44
N THR A 184 -19.59 0.62 9.42
CA THR A 184 -19.75 0.04 8.09
C THR A 184 -18.70 0.57 7.11
N ALA A 185 -18.53 -0.09 5.97
CA ALA A 185 -17.67 0.42 4.91
C ALA A 185 -18.08 1.82 4.43
N GLU A 186 -19.39 2.09 4.38
CA GLU A 186 -19.91 3.40 3.96
C GLU A 186 -19.53 4.53 4.92
N ASP A 187 -19.38 4.22 6.22
CA ASP A 187 -18.91 5.18 7.22
C ASP A 187 -17.41 5.45 7.08
N ILE A 188 -16.62 4.40 6.80
CA ILE A 188 -15.15 4.44 6.79
C ILE A 188 -14.59 5.07 5.51
N ILE A 189 -15.17 4.78 4.33
CA ILE A 189 -14.70 5.26 3.02
C ILE A 189 -14.46 6.79 2.99
N PRO A 190 -15.39 7.64 3.49
CA PRO A 190 -15.17 9.07 3.51
C PRO A 190 -13.99 9.53 4.37
N ALA A 191 -13.68 8.82 5.47
CA ALA A 191 -12.53 9.14 6.33
C ALA A 191 -11.21 8.77 5.65
N ILE A 192 -11.16 7.66 4.91
CA ILE A 192 -10.01 7.29 4.05
C ILE A 192 -9.81 8.35 2.95
N ALA A 193 -10.88 8.74 2.27
CA ALA A 193 -10.83 9.74 1.21
C ALA A 193 -10.32 11.10 1.70
N ARG A 194 -10.67 11.51 2.93
CA ARG A 194 -10.18 12.73 3.58
C ARG A 194 -8.79 12.59 4.19
N ARG A 195 -8.18 11.38 4.14
CA ARG A 195 -6.89 11.06 4.75
C ARG A 195 -6.87 11.23 6.28
N HIS A 196 -7.97 10.94 6.95
CA HIS A 196 -8.07 10.82 8.41
C HIS A 196 -7.78 9.38 8.86
N VAL A 197 -8.05 8.41 7.98
CA VAL A 197 -7.78 6.99 8.20
C VAL A 197 -6.85 6.46 7.13
N PHE A 198 -5.84 5.69 7.55
CA PHE A 198 -4.89 5.00 6.67
C PHE A 198 -4.92 3.50 6.99
N PRO A 199 -5.68 2.72 6.20
CA PRO A 199 -5.75 1.28 6.39
C PRO A 199 -4.39 0.60 6.26
N CYS A 200 -4.02 -0.22 7.24
CA CYS A 200 -2.79 -0.99 7.26
C CYS A 200 -3.09 -2.49 7.19
N TRP A 201 -2.29 -3.21 6.42
CA TRP A 201 -2.23 -4.68 6.44
C TRP A 201 -0.82 -5.13 6.69
N PHE A 202 -0.67 -6.20 7.44
CA PHE A 202 0.59 -6.84 7.76
C PHE A 202 0.64 -8.22 7.09
N GLY A 203 1.70 -8.50 6.34
CA GLY A 203 1.77 -9.74 5.61
C GLY A 203 3.12 -10.04 4.98
N VAL A 204 3.12 -11.05 4.12
CA VAL A 204 4.30 -11.52 3.38
C VAL A 204 3.92 -11.64 1.91
N ALA A 205 4.40 -10.71 1.08
CA ALA A 205 4.06 -10.66 -0.34
C ALA A 205 4.53 -11.92 -1.12
N LEU A 206 5.55 -12.63 -0.62
CA LEU A 206 6.05 -13.88 -1.20
C LEU A 206 5.24 -15.10 -0.80
N GLN A 207 4.56 -15.09 0.35
CA GLN A 207 3.81 -16.23 0.85
C GLN A 207 2.33 -16.02 0.53
N ARG A 208 1.78 -17.02 -0.16
CA ARG A 208 0.35 -17.21 -0.19
C ARG A 208 -0.01 -18.02 1.04
N GLU A 209 -0.44 -17.40 2.08
CA GLU A 209 -1.31 -18.10 2.98
C GLU A 209 -2.65 -18.31 2.26
N ASN A 210 -3.04 -19.58 2.17
CA ASN A 210 -4.27 -20.05 1.61
C ASN A 210 -5.44 -19.21 2.13
N ALA A 211 -5.93 -18.28 1.31
CA ALA A 211 -7.29 -17.81 1.43
C ALA A 211 -8.18 -18.91 0.89
N GLY A 212 -8.51 -19.86 1.74
CA GLY A 212 -9.59 -20.81 1.55
C GLY A 212 -10.90 -20.20 1.94
#